data_4b1c443041e19629c19fb65e2846813f
#
_entry.id   4b1c443041e19629c19fb65e2846813f
#
_cell.length_a   1.000
_cell.length_b   1.000
_cell.length_c   1.000
_cell.angle_alpha   90.00
_cell.angle_beta   90.00
_cell.angle_gamma   90.00
#
_symmetry.space_group_name_H-M   'P 1'
#
loop_
_entity.id
_entity.type
_entity.pdbx_description
1 polymer ?
#
loop_
_entity_poly.entity_id
_entity_poly.type
_entity_poly.pdbx_seq_one_letter_code
_entity_poly.pdbx_strand_id
1 'polypeptide(L)'
;MNNYANYAYYQDTYKGAVLDAASFDVYARQATVYLKLQTSNRVDDNSIPDEVKMCCCDISELTYKADKARHSGAASEKVGSYSVSYESNADIDKKLMSESYTSLIAWLGTTGLLYRGL
;
A
#
# COMPACT_ATOMS: atom_id res chain seq x y z
N MET A 1 5.79 -15.53 6.76
CA MET A 1 4.57 -15.08 6.05
C MET A 1 4.93 -14.68 4.64
N ASN A 2 4.18 -15.19 3.69
CA ASN A 2 4.42 -14.86 2.29
C ASN A 2 3.64 -13.61 1.92
N ASN A 3 4.26 -12.79 1.07
CA ASN A 3 3.56 -11.61 0.57
C ASN A 3 2.45 -12.05 -0.38
N TYR A 4 1.39 -11.26 -0.43
CA TYR A 4 0.29 -11.58 -1.34
C TYR A 4 0.65 -11.36 -2.80
N ALA A 5 1.67 -10.54 -3.08
CA ALA A 5 2.20 -10.41 -4.43
C ALA A 5 3.72 -10.42 -4.35
N ASN A 6 4.37 -10.94 -5.37
CA ASN A 6 5.82 -10.92 -5.41
C ASN A 6 6.29 -9.90 -6.44
N TYR A 7 7.59 -9.68 -6.49
CA TYR A 7 8.15 -8.66 -7.37
C TYR A 7 7.91 -9.00 -8.85
N ALA A 8 7.94 -10.28 -9.19
CA ALA A 8 7.67 -10.68 -10.57
C ALA A 8 6.26 -10.29 -10.98
N TYR A 9 5.29 -10.48 -10.12
CA TYR A 9 3.92 -10.08 -10.39
C TYR A 9 3.83 -8.55 -10.54
N TYR A 10 4.48 -7.84 -9.63
CA TYR A 10 4.49 -6.38 -9.65
C TYR A 10 5.07 -5.86 -10.96
N GLN A 11 6.16 -6.46 -11.42
CA GLN A 11 6.85 -6.02 -12.60
C GLN A 11 6.14 -6.46 -13.88
N ASP A 12 5.69 -7.70 -13.92
CA ASP A 12 5.18 -8.30 -15.16
C ASP A 12 3.69 -8.10 -15.37
N THR A 13 2.91 -8.18 -14.31
CA THR A 13 1.44 -8.11 -14.42
C THR A 13 0.91 -6.75 -14.02
N TYR A 14 1.34 -6.26 -12.87
CA TYR A 14 0.92 -4.94 -12.41
C TYR A 14 1.59 -3.84 -13.24
N LYS A 15 2.77 -4.13 -13.80
CA LYS A 15 3.53 -3.19 -14.62
C LYS A 15 4.02 -2.00 -13.81
N GLY A 16 4.39 -2.25 -12.57
CA GLY A 16 4.91 -1.20 -11.72
C GLY A 16 6.35 -0.87 -12.03
N ALA A 17 6.73 0.37 -11.84
CA ALA A 17 8.08 0.82 -12.08
C ALA A 17 8.61 1.73 -10.98
N VAL A 18 7.90 1.79 -9.85
CA VAL A 18 8.27 2.68 -8.76
C VAL A 18 9.21 2.02 -7.77
N LEU A 19 9.04 0.74 -7.54
CA LEU A 19 9.78 0.01 -6.51
C LEU A 19 10.75 -0.98 -7.15
N ASP A 20 11.95 -1.11 -6.55
CA ASP A 20 12.86 -2.18 -6.96
C ASP A 20 12.52 -3.44 -6.15
N ALA A 21 13.25 -4.52 -6.41
CA ALA A 21 12.90 -5.81 -5.81
C ALA A 21 13.04 -5.78 -4.28
N ALA A 22 14.08 -5.16 -3.77
CA ALA A 22 14.30 -5.13 -2.34
C ALA A 22 13.26 -4.28 -1.63
N SER A 23 12.96 -3.11 -2.20
CA SER A 23 11.97 -2.23 -1.61
C SER A 23 10.57 -2.83 -1.70
N PHE A 24 10.26 -3.43 -2.83
CA PHE A 24 8.95 -4.04 -2.99
C PHE A 24 8.70 -5.11 -1.93
N ASP A 25 9.71 -5.92 -1.64
CA ASP A 25 9.52 -6.98 -0.65
C ASP A 25 9.11 -6.42 0.71
N VAL A 26 9.73 -5.32 1.11
CA VAL A 26 9.40 -4.69 2.39
C VAL A 26 7.98 -4.12 2.39
N TYR A 27 7.65 -3.37 1.36
CA TYR A 27 6.35 -2.71 1.32
C TYR A 27 5.22 -3.69 1.03
N ALA A 28 5.49 -4.74 0.26
CA ALA A 28 4.47 -5.75 0.01
C ALA A 28 4.14 -6.53 1.28
N ARG A 29 5.13 -6.70 2.16
CA ARG A 29 4.85 -7.35 3.43
C ARG A 29 3.90 -6.49 4.27
N GLN A 30 4.13 -5.18 4.30
CA GLN A 30 3.24 -4.28 5.02
C GLN A 30 1.85 -4.28 4.40
N ALA A 31 1.78 -4.27 3.09
CA ALA A 31 0.49 -4.32 2.39
C ALA A 31 -0.24 -5.62 2.68
N THR A 32 0.49 -6.73 2.76
CA THR A 32 -0.11 -8.02 3.06
C THR A 32 -0.72 -8.04 4.45
N VAL A 33 -0.03 -7.45 5.42
CA VAL A 33 -0.59 -7.35 6.78
C VAL A 33 -1.88 -6.54 6.77
N TYR A 34 -1.86 -5.41 6.09
CA TYR A 34 -3.05 -4.57 5.98
C TYR A 34 -4.21 -5.35 5.34
N LEU A 35 -3.92 -6.07 4.26
CA LEU A 35 -4.96 -6.83 3.57
C LEU A 35 -5.49 -7.99 4.42
N LYS A 36 -4.61 -8.65 5.16
CA LYS A 36 -5.07 -9.71 6.06
C LYS A 36 -6.04 -9.16 7.10
N LEU A 37 -5.72 -7.98 7.62
CA LEU A 37 -6.59 -7.36 8.61
C LEU A 37 -7.93 -6.98 8.01
N GLN A 38 -7.92 -6.36 6.84
CA GLN A 38 -9.15 -5.88 6.22
C GLN A 38 -10.04 -7.01 5.70
N THR A 39 -9.44 -8.14 5.35
CA THR A 39 -10.21 -9.27 4.85
C THR A 39 -10.50 -10.30 5.95
N SER A 40 -10.07 -10.03 7.17
CA SER A 40 -10.23 -10.93 8.31
C SER A 40 -9.67 -12.31 8.00
N ASN A 41 -8.53 -12.34 7.32
CA ASN A 41 -7.84 -13.57 6.94
C ASN A 41 -8.66 -14.49 6.05
N ARG A 42 -9.56 -13.91 5.27
CA ARG A 42 -10.38 -14.73 4.37
C ARG A 42 -9.66 -15.13 3.10
N VAL A 43 -8.53 -14.49 2.81
CA VAL A 43 -7.78 -14.84 1.61
C VAL A 43 -7.04 -16.14 1.85
N ASP A 44 -7.25 -17.09 0.94
CA ASP A 44 -6.56 -18.39 1.03
C ASP A 44 -5.15 -18.20 0.51
N ASP A 45 -4.17 -18.43 1.37
CA ASP A 45 -2.76 -18.25 1.01
C ASP A 45 -2.35 -19.14 -0.15
N ASN A 46 -3.04 -20.23 -0.37
CA ASN A 46 -2.72 -21.14 -1.46
C ASN A 46 -3.41 -20.78 -2.77
N SER A 47 -4.30 -19.81 -2.73
CA SER A 47 -5.07 -19.43 -3.92
C SER A 47 -5.45 -17.97 -3.83
N ILE A 48 -4.46 -17.10 -4.00
CA ILE A 48 -4.65 -15.66 -3.83
C ILE A 48 -5.25 -15.09 -5.11
N PRO A 49 -6.41 -14.44 -5.03
CA PRO A 49 -7.03 -13.86 -6.23
C PRO A 49 -6.19 -12.73 -6.81
N ASP A 50 -6.32 -12.51 -8.11
CA ASP A 50 -5.60 -11.42 -8.76
C ASP A 50 -5.97 -10.07 -8.19
N GLU A 51 -7.21 -9.87 -7.82
CA GLU A 51 -7.63 -8.61 -7.21
C GLU A 51 -6.85 -8.31 -5.95
N VAL A 52 -6.59 -9.33 -5.15
CA VAL A 52 -5.78 -9.16 -3.94
C VAL A 52 -4.35 -8.83 -4.29
N LYS A 53 -3.81 -9.48 -5.30
CA LYS A 53 -2.43 -9.21 -5.72
C LYS A 53 -2.28 -7.79 -6.25
N MET A 54 -3.23 -7.35 -7.06
CA MET A 54 -3.20 -5.99 -7.59
C MET A 54 -3.32 -4.96 -6.48
N CYS A 55 -4.22 -5.21 -5.54
CA CYS A 55 -4.38 -4.32 -4.40
C CYS A 55 -3.10 -4.27 -3.55
N CYS A 56 -2.45 -5.41 -3.38
CA CYS A 56 -1.19 -5.48 -2.66
C CYS A 56 -0.14 -4.59 -3.33
N CYS A 57 -0.07 -4.62 -4.65
CA CYS A 57 0.86 -3.77 -5.38
C CYS A 57 0.52 -2.29 -5.23
N ASP A 58 -0.76 -1.94 -5.31
CA ASP A 58 -1.19 -0.56 -5.11
C ASP A 58 -0.80 -0.04 -3.74
N ILE A 59 -1.10 -0.81 -2.71
CA ILE A 59 -0.82 -0.37 -1.34
C ILE A 59 0.68 -0.31 -1.09
N SER A 60 1.44 -1.21 -1.71
CA SER A 60 2.90 -1.15 -1.60
C SER A 60 3.44 0.18 -2.12
N GLU A 61 2.95 0.62 -3.28
CA GLU A 61 3.39 1.89 -3.83
C GLU A 61 2.91 3.08 -2.99
N LEU A 62 1.69 3.00 -2.49
CA LEU A 62 1.17 4.08 -1.64
C LEU A 62 1.98 4.21 -0.36
N THR A 63 2.34 3.09 0.24
CA THR A 63 3.14 3.10 1.47
C THR A 63 4.53 3.66 1.20
N TYR A 64 5.12 3.30 0.08
CA TYR A 64 6.42 3.83 -0.31
C TYR A 64 6.35 5.34 -0.51
N LYS A 65 5.31 5.82 -1.18
CA LYS A 65 5.16 7.26 -1.41
C LYS A 65 4.97 8.00 -0.09
N ALA A 66 4.25 7.41 0.84
CA ALA A 66 4.07 8.02 2.16
C ALA A 66 5.39 8.11 2.91
N ASP A 67 6.21 7.07 2.85
CA ASP A 67 7.52 7.11 3.47
C ASP A 67 8.40 8.19 2.87
N LYS A 68 8.38 8.31 1.56
CA LYS A 68 9.15 9.34 0.89
C LYS A 68 8.66 10.73 1.29
N ALA A 69 7.37 10.90 1.42
CA ALA A 69 6.81 12.18 1.81
C ALA A 69 7.23 12.58 3.20
N ARG A 70 7.30 11.62 4.12
CA ARG A 70 7.76 11.91 5.46
C ARG A 70 9.21 12.39 5.47
N HIS A 71 10.06 11.74 4.71
CA HIS A 71 11.46 12.12 4.65
C HIS A 71 11.66 13.41 3.87
N SER A 72 10.89 13.61 2.82
CA SER A 72 10.98 14.84 2.06
C SER A 72 10.53 16.04 2.86
N GLY A 73 9.53 15.85 3.69
CA GLY A 73 9.07 16.91 4.56
C GLY A 73 10.15 17.37 5.51
N ALA A 74 10.86 16.43 6.10
CA ALA A 74 11.95 16.75 7.01
C ALA A 74 13.07 17.47 6.27
N ALA A 75 13.36 17.07 5.07
CA ALA A 75 14.40 17.72 4.28
C ALA A 75 13.97 19.12 3.88
N SER A 76 12.73 19.28 3.50
CA SER A 76 12.22 20.57 3.10
C SER A 76 12.27 21.56 4.23
N GLU A 77 12.08 21.09 5.40
CA GLU A 77 12.09 21.94 6.56
C GLU A 77 13.41 22.64 6.72
N LYS A 78 14.49 22.00 6.37
CA LYS A 78 15.78 22.60 6.49
C LYS A 78 15.98 23.68 5.44
N VAL A 79 15.45 23.48 4.29
CA VAL A 79 15.66 24.41 3.23
C VAL A 79 14.75 25.59 3.37
N GLY A 80 13.57 25.34 3.69
CA GLY A 80 12.62 26.35 3.59
C GLY A 80 12.46 27.13 4.77
N SER A 81 12.72 28.29 4.62
CA SER A 81 12.38 29.14 5.63
C SER A 81 10.95 29.50 5.44
N TYR A 82 10.35 29.29 4.33
CA TYR A 82 9.01 29.65 4.22
C TYR A 82 8.22 28.46 4.53
N SER A 83 7.21 28.67 5.06
CA SER A 83 6.36 27.72 5.57
C SER A 83 5.58 27.15 4.51
N VAL A 84 6.23 26.60 3.64
CA VAL A 84 5.52 25.95 2.72
C VAL A 84 4.83 24.88 3.34
N SER A 85 3.77 24.66 2.94
CA SER A 85 3.03 23.69 3.51
C SER A 85 3.39 22.36 2.99
N TYR A 86 4.29 21.73 3.57
CA TYR A 86 4.39 20.31 3.36
C TYR A 86 3.59 19.66 4.46
N GLU A 87 3.11 18.47 4.18
CA GLU A 87 2.19 17.80 5.07
C GLU A 87 2.89 17.30 6.33
N SER A 88 2.21 17.37 7.44
CA SER A 88 2.70 16.76 8.67
C SER A 88 2.64 15.24 8.55
N ASN A 89 3.36 14.56 9.43
CA ASN A 89 3.30 13.10 9.42
C ASN A 89 1.89 12.58 9.68
N ALA A 90 1.13 13.28 10.51
CA ALA A 90 -0.24 12.87 10.75
C ALA A 90 -1.10 12.99 9.49
N ASP A 91 -0.88 14.05 8.74
CA ASP A 91 -1.63 14.23 7.48
C ASP A 91 -1.23 13.19 6.44
N ILE A 92 0.05 12.86 6.38
CA ILE A 92 0.54 11.84 5.47
C ILE A 92 -0.08 10.48 5.80
N ASP A 93 -0.13 10.15 7.09
CA ASP A 93 -0.71 8.89 7.51
C ASP A 93 -2.20 8.83 7.20
N LYS A 94 -2.91 9.91 7.42
CA LYS A 94 -4.34 9.97 7.13
C LYS A 94 -4.59 9.79 5.64
N LYS A 95 -3.78 10.42 4.82
CA LYS A 95 -3.90 10.30 3.37
C LYS A 95 -3.61 8.87 2.94
N LEU A 96 -2.56 8.26 3.51
CA LEU A 96 -2.23 6.87 3.18
C LEU A 96 -3.38 5.94 3.53
N MET A 97 -3.98 6.11 4.69
CA MET A 97 -5.10 5.25 5.08
C MET A 97 -6.28 5.43 4.14
N SER A 98 -6.57 6.67 3.77
CA SER A 98 -7.68 6.96 2.88
C SER A 98 -7.46 6.37 1.50
N GLU A 99 -6.27 6.53 0.94
CA GLU A 99 -5.97 6.01 -0.39
C GLU A 99 -5.90 4.49 -0.38
N SER A 100 -5.36 3.90 0.68
CA SER A 100 -5.31 2.46 0.80
C SER A 100 -6.71 1.86 0.87
N TYR A 101 -7.60 2.51 1.61
CA TYR A 101 -8.96 2.03 1.72
C TYR A 101 -9.69 2.17 0.38
N THR A 102 -9.44 3.25 -0.34
CA THR A 102 -10.02 3.43 -1.67
C THR A 102 -9.57 2.32 -2.62
N SER A 103 -8.29 1.99 -2.60
CA SER A 103 -7.78 0.89 -3.41
C SER A 103 -8.40 -0.44 -3.00
N LEU A 104 -8.53 -0.65 -1.69
CA LEU A 104 -9.12 -1.87 -1.16
C LEU A 104 -10.55 -2.05 -1.68
N ILE A 105 -11.36 -1.00 -1.60
CA ILE A 105 -12.73 -1.08 -2.07
C ILE A 105 -12.78 -1.27 -3.59
N ALA A 106 -11.90 -0.60 -4.32
CA ALA A 106 -11.88 -0.69 -5.77
C ALA A 106 -11.58 -2.13 -6.23
N TRP A 107 -10.62 -2.77 -5.59
CA TRP A 107 -10.21 -4.11 -6.00
C TRP A 107 -11.04 -5.22 -5.36
N LEU A 108 -11.38 -5.07 -4.09
CA LEU A 108 -11.99 -6.16 -3.33
C LEU A 108 -13.47 -5.96 -3.05
N GLY A 109 -14.02 -4.83 -3.42
CA GLY A 109 -15.40 -4.52 -3.08
C GLY A 109 -16.41 -5.50 -3.63
N THR A 110 -16.09 -6.13 -4.76
CA THR A 110 -17.02 -7.08 -5.39
C THR A 110 -16.63 -8.53 -5.19
N THR A 111 -15.54 -8.79 -4.45
CA THR A 111 -15.05 -10.16 -4.30
C THR A 111 -15.68 -10.90 -3.15
N GLY A 112 -16.33 -10.19 -2.25
CA GLY A 112 -16.86 -10.82 -1.04
C GLY A 112 -15.82 -11.02 0.05
N LEU A 113 -14.59 -10.57 -0.16
CA LEU A 113 -13.55 -10.77 0.83
C LEU A 113 -13.58 -9.74 1.95
N LEU A 114 -14.23 -8.60 1.73
CA LEU A 114 -14.31 -7.58 2.75
C LEU A 114 -15.48 -7.89 3.65
N TYR A 115 -15.17 -8.19 4.90
CA TYR A 115 -16.20 -8.51 5.87
C TYR A 115 -16.89 -7.23 6.33
N ARG A 116 -18.19 -7.25 6.39
CA ARG A 116 -18.96 -6.09 6.81
C ARG A 116 -19.54 -6.22 8.20
N GLY A 117 -19.32 -7.31 8.86
CA GLY A 117 -19.84 -7.45 10.18
C GLY A 117 -21.34 -7.70 10.25
N LEU A 118 -21.89 -8.14 9.19
CA LEU A 118 -23.35 -8.29 9.14
C LEU A 118 -23.79 -9.68 9.42
#